data_5282c3b060afb4f2ca191bb34e01ac7f
#
_entry.id   5282c3b060afb4f2ca191bb34e01ac7f
#
_cell.length_a   1.000
_cell.length_b   1.000
_cell.length_c   1.000
_cell.angle_alpha   90.00
_cell.angle_beta   90.00
_cell.angle_gamma   90.00
#
_symmetry.space_group_name_H-M   'P 1'
#
loop_
_entity.id
_entity.type
_entity.pdbx_description
1 polymer ?
#
loop_
_entity_poly.entity_id
_entity_poly.type
_entity_poly.pdbx_seq_one_letter_code
_entity_poly.pdbx_strand_id
1 'polypeptide(L)'
;MFTSLRLPLFGLLSLALAQAAPAADCAPDQRHGAEVFANECGVCHSVTKGATGMMGPNLAGVVGRKSGSLEGFSYSQAMRNKNIDWQAENIAQLITQPQAYVPGTYMPYMGLASADDRQAVVCFLKEQH
;
A
#
# COMPACT_ATOMS: atom_id res chain seq x y z
N MET A 1 -44.77 -47.13 36.05
CA MET A 1 -44.29 -47.12 34.66
C MET A 1 -44.11 -45.68 34.25
N PHE A 2 -42.87 -45.13 34.41
CA PHE A 2 -42.55 -43.78 34.00
C PHE A 2 -41.63 -43.88 32.81
N THR A 3 -42.14 -43.49 31.65
CA THR A 3 -41.40 -43.49 30.37
C THR A 3 -40.63 -42.17 30.23
N SER A 4 -39.31 -42.20 30.38
CA SER A 4 -38.44 -41.04 30.22
C SER A 4 -38.25 -40.76 28.73
N LEU A 5 -38.80 -39.64 28.27
CA LEU A 5 -38.61 -39.09 26.92
C LEU A 5 -37.27 -38.32 26.89
N ARG A 6 -36.26 -38.87 26.21
CA ARG A 6 -34.98 -38.18 25.96
C ARG A 6 -35.09 -37.36 24.70
N LEU A 7 -35.04 -36.01 24.83
CA LEU A 7 -34.88 -35.12 23.71
C LEU A 7 -33.40 -35.10 23.26
N PRO A 8 -33.11 -35.19 21.96
CA PRO A 8 -31.75 -34.97 21.47
C PRO A 8 -31.45 -33.45 21.38
N LEU A 9 -30.36 -33.03 21.98
CA LEU A 9 -29.82 -31.70 21.90
C LEU A 9 -29.17 -31.53 20.51
N PHE A 10 -29.83 -30.87 19.58
CA PHE A 10 -29.20 -30.46 18.32
C PHE A 10 -28.29 -29.26 18.57
N GLY A 11 -26.98 -29.51 18.60
CA GLY A 11 -25.98 -28.45 18.62
C GLY A 11 -25.94 -27.70 17.28
N LEU A 12 -26.36 -26.45 17.28
CA LEU A 12 -26.17 -25.53 16.15
C LEU A 12 -24.67 -25.18 16.07
N LEU A 13 -23.97 -25.80 15.13
CA LEU A 13 -22.61 -25.42 14.75
C LEU A 13 -22.67 -24.12 13.94
N SER A 14 -22.47 -22.97 14.59
CA SER A 14 -22.41 -21.69 13.92
C SER A 14 -21.10 -21.58 13.12
N LEU A 15 -21.18 -21.74 11.80
CA LEU A 15 -20.06 -21.44 10.90
C LEU A 15 -19.90 -19.93 10.84
N ALA A 16 -18.89 -19.40 11.51
CA ALA A 16 -18.48 -18.00 11.34
C ALA A 16 -17.84 -17.86 9.95
N LEU A 17 -18.58 -17.28 8.99
CA LEU A 17 -17.98 -16.83 7.72
C LEU A 17 -17.04 -15.67 8.05
N ALA A 18 -15.75 -15.89 7.93
CA ALA A 18 -14.77 -14.83 7.87
C ALA A 18 -15.04 -14.00 6.60
N GLN A 19 -15.62 -12.82 6.76
CA GLN A 19 -15.76 -11.86 5.66
C GLN A 19 -14.38 -11.30 5.39
N ALA A 20 -13.79 -11.66 4.25
CA ALA A 20 -12.62 -10.97 3.72
C ALA A 20 -13.01 -9.49 3.52
N ALA A 21 -12.28 -8.57 4.16
CA ALA A 21 -12.44 -7.16 3.90
C ALA A 21 -12.26 -6.91 2.38
N PRO A 22 -13.15 -6.15 1.71
CA PRO A 22 -12.97 -5.84 0.31
C PRO A 22 -11.62 -5.16 0.11
N ALA A 23 -10.83 -5.67 -0.84
CA ALA A 23 -9.66 -4.95 -1.34
C ALA A 23 -10.15 -3.56 -1.76
N ALA A 24 -9.50 -2.50 -1.26
CA ALA A 24 -9.91 -1.13 -1.52
C ALA A 24 -10.08 -0.92 -3.04
N ASP A 25 -11.31 -0.67 -3.44
CA ASP A 25 -11.67 -0.50 -4.85
C ASP A 25 -11.03 0.79 -5.36
N CYS A 26 -10.18 0.69 -6.37
CA CYS A 26 -9.51 1.84 -6.98
C CYS A 26 -10.39 2.60 -7.98
N ALA A 27 -11.70 2.41 -7.95
CA ALA A 27 -12.63 3.27 -8.66
C ALA A 27 -13.08 4.43 -7.74
N PRO A 28 -13.21 5.65 -8.19
CA PRO A 28 -13.03 6.19 -9.53
C PRO A 28 -12.24 7.51 -9.63
N ASP A 29 -11.35 7.90 -8.74
CA ASP A 29 -10.74 9.24 -8.89
C ASP A 29 -9.23 9.22 -9.17
N GLN A 30 -8.87 8.66 -10.34
CA GLN A 30 -7.51 8.73 -10.90
C GLN A 30 -7.01 10.18 -11.00
N ARG A 31 -7.90 11.14 -11.21
CA ARG A 31 -7.56 12.57 -11.26
C ARG A 31 -7.16 13.07 -9.88
N HIS A 32 -7.92 12.76 -8.84
CA HIS A 32 -7.55 13.13 -7.48
C HIS A 32 -6.21 12.52 -7.08
N GLY A 33 -5.99 11.25 -7.37
CA GLY A 33 -4.70 10.58 -7.14
C GLY A 33 -3.54 11.24 -7.87
N ALA A 34 -3.74 11.65 -9.13
CA ALA A 34 -2.75 12.36 -9.91
C ALA A 34 -2.45 13.77 -9.34
N GLU A 35 -3.47 14.49 -8.89
CA GLU A 35 -3.34 15.81 -8.25
C GLU A 35 -2.57 15.72 -6.93
N VAL A 36 -2.92 14.76 -6.06
CA VAL A 36 -2.20 14.54 -4.80
C VAL A 36 -0.76 14.11 -5.09
N PHE A 37 -0.54 13.20 -6.05
CA PHE A 37 0.81 12.80 -6.43
C PHE A 37 1.64 14.01 -6.90
N ALA A 38 1.09 14.84 -7.76
CA ALA A 38 1.80 16.03 -8.29
C ALA A 38 2.21 16.99 -7.17
N ASN A 39 1.32 17.21 -6.20
CA ASN A 39 1.54 18.16 -5.10
C ASN A 39 2.46 17.62 -4.00
N GLU A 40 2.34 16.34 -3.67
CA GLU A 40 2.99 15.73 -2.50
C GLU A 40 4.25 14.91 -2.87
N CYS A 41 4.26 14.31 -4.03
CA CYS A 41 5.29 13.34 -4.44
C CYS A 41 6.11 13.82 -5.64
N GLY A 42 5.49 14.56 -6.56
CA GLY A 42 6.04 14.95 -7.86
C GLY A 42 7.29 15.84 -7.80
N VAL A 43 7.53 16.50 -6.68
CA VAL A 43 8.77 17.28 -6.42
C VAL A 43 10.01 16.38 -6.35
N CYS A 44 9.84 15.14 -5.89
CA CYS A 44 10.95 14.20 -5.70
C CYS A 44 10.87 12.98 -6.63
N HIS A 45 9.69 12.62 -7.10
CA HIS A 45 9.46 11.41 -7.89
C HIS A 45 8.84 11.73 -9.26
N SER A 46 9.13 10.87 -10.24
CA SER A 46 8.44 10.86 -11.54
C SER A 46 7.73 9.52 -11.73
N VAL A 47 6.64 9.51 -12.45
CA VAL A 47 5.98 8.31 -12.98
C VAL A 47 6.17 8.18 -14.50
N THR A 48 6.93 9.09 -15.12
CA THR A 48 7.27 8.98 -16.53
C THR A 48 8.33 7.90 -16.71
N LYS A 49 8.01 6.86 -17.47
CA LYS A 49 8.91 5.73 -17.72
C LYS A 49 10.27 6.20 -18.23
N GLY A 50 11.34 5.74 -17.59
CA GLY A 50 12.72 6.08 -17.95
C GLY A 50 13.19 7.47 -17.49
N ALA A 51 12.37 8.29 -16.86
CA ALA A 51 12.83 9.55 -16.30
C ALA A 51 13.82 9.31 -15.16
N THR A 52 14.93 10.07 -15.18
CA THR A 52 16.03 10.00 -14.21
C THR A 52 16.35 11.39 -13.65
N GLY A 53 17.28 11.48 -12.70
CA GLY A 53 17.78 12.76 -12.17
C GLY A 53 16.89 13.39 -11.11
N MET A 54 15.87 12.67 -10.61
CA MET A 54 15.04 13.10 -9.49
C MET A 54 15.69 12.75 -8.15
N MET A 55 15.31 13.45 -7.08
CA MET A 55 15.79 13.16 -5.71
C MET A 55 15.32 11.80 -5.21
N GLY A 56 14.14 11.38 -5.61
CA GLY A 56 13.57 10.06 -5.33
C GLY A 56 13.61 9.13 -6.54
N PRO A 57 13.43 7.82 -6.34
CA PRO A 57 13.36 6.86 -7.44
C PRO A 57 12.14 7.11 -8.32
N ASN A 58 12.27 6.74 -9.60
CA ASN A 58 11.13 6.71 -10.52
C ASN A 58 10.10 5.68 -10.04
N LEU A 59 8.82 6.06 -10.00
CA LEU A 59 7.72 5.25 -9.50
C LEU A 59 6.87 4.59 -10.59
N ALA A 60 7.22 4.76 -11.89
CA ALA A 60 6.59 3.95 -12.93
C ALA A 60 6.83 2.46 -12.65
N GLY A 61 5.76 1.66 -12.65
CA GLY A 61 5.81 0.23 -12.32
C GLY A 61 6.27 -0.09 -10.89
N VAL A 62 6.03 0.82 -9.93
CA VAL A 62 6.46 0.59 -8.54
C VAL A 62 5.67 -0.54 -7.87
N VAL A 63 4.38 -0.70 -8.18
CA VAL A 63 3.56 -1.78 -7.63
C VAL A 63 4.06 -3.13 -8.17
N GLY A 64 4.38 -4.04 -7.27
CA GLY A 64 5.00 -5.34 -7.57
C GLY A 64 6.53 -5.31 -7.62
N ARG A 65 7.16 -4.12 -7.60
CA ARG A 65 8.63 -4.00 -7.61
C ARG A 65 9.21 -4.22 -6.21
N LYS A 66 10.36 -4.90 -6.15
CA LYS A 66 11.08 -5.10 -4.89
C LYS A 66 11.63 -3.78 -4.34
N SER A 67 11.56 -3.61 -3.01
CA SER A 67 12.11 -2.45 -2.34
C SER A 67 13.62 -2.30 -2.60
N GLY A 68 14.06 -1.07 -2.89
CA GLY A 68 15.47 -0.78 -3.11
C GLY A 68 16.08 -1.37 -4.39
N SER A 69 15.27 -1.77 -5.39
CA SER A 69 15.75 -2.55 -6.54
C SER A 69 15.83 -1.78 -7.87
N LEU A 70 15.35 -0.54 -7.96
CA LEU A 70 15.44 0.22 -9.22
C LEU A 70 16.90 0.49 -9.57
N GLU A 71 17.32 0.02 -10.73
CA GLU A 71 18.67 0.23 -11.23
C GLU A 71 18.97 1.74 -11.44
N GLY A 72 20.20 2.15 -11.17
CA GLY A 72 20.64 3.52 -11.32
C GLY A 72 20.21 4.48 -10.22
N PHE A 73 19.44 4.03 -9.21
CA PHE A 73 19.08 4.85 -8.07
C PHE A 73 19.80 4.40 -6.77
N SER A 74 20.33 5.38 -6.03
CA SER A 74 21.06 5.12 -4.78
C SER A 74 20.12 5.12 -3.58
N TYR A 75 19.64 3.95 -3.20
CA TYR A 75 18.80 3.77 -2.01
C TYR A 75 19.59 3.76 -0.72
N SER A 76 18.94 4.09 0.41
CA SER A 76 19.45 3.80 1.74
C SER A 76 19.63 2.29 1.96
N GLN A 77 20.55 1.91 2.85
CA GLN A 77 20.68 0.51 3.27
C GLN A 77 19.38 -0.02 3.87
N ALA A 78 18.67 0.81 4.64
CA ALA A 78 17.39 0.46 5.24
C ALA A 78 16.35 0.08 4.18
N MET A 79 16.26 0.84 3.07
CA MET A 79 15.32 0.56 1.98
C MET A 79 15.68 -0.73 1.24
N ARG A 80 16.97 -0.98 0.99
CA ARG A 80 17.42 -2.26 0.39
C ARG A 80 17.15 -3.45 1.30
N ASN A 81 17.37 -3.30 2.60
CA ASN A 81 17.16 -4.37 3.59
C ASN A 81 15.69 -4.62 3.93
N LYS A 82 14.77 -3.74 3.54
CA LYS A 82 13.33 -3.92 3.77
C LYS A 82 12.83 -5.21 3.14
N ASN A 83 13.35 -5.57 1.97
CA ASN A 83 13.16 -6.85 1.28
C ASN A 83 11.69 -7.26 1.10
N ILE A 84 10.85 -6.32 0.70
CA ILE A 84 9.44 -6.52 0.38
C ILE A 84 9.19 -6.22 -1.09
N ASP A 85 8.10 -6.76 -1.63
CA ASP A 85 7.54 -6.31 -2.90
C ASP A 85 6.47 -5.25 -2.60
N TRP A 86 6.54 -4.12 -3.30
CA TRP A 86 5.62 -3.01 -3.09
C TRP A 86 4.20 -3.39 -3.51
N GLN A 87 3.28 -3.31 -2.58
CA GLN A 87 1.85 -3.51 -2.80
C GLN A 87 1.10 -2.27 -2.30
N ALA A 88 -0.17 -2.15 -2.66
CA ALA A 88 -1.01 -1.02 -2.28
C ALA A 88 -0.95 -0.72 -0.77
N GLU A 89 -1.08 -1.76 0.04
CA GLU A 89 -1.14 -1.65 1.50
C GLU A 89 0.17 -1.13 2.10
N ASN A 90 1.31 -1.67 1.65
CA ASN A 90 2.60 -1.28 2.21
C ASN A 90 3.11 0.06 1.65
N ILE A 91 2.70 0.45 0.43
CA ILE A 91 2.91 1.81 -0.08
C ILE A 91 2.12 2.81 0.78
N ALA A 92 0.85 2.52 1.08
CA ALA A 92 0.03 3.36 1.96
C ALA A 92 0.67 3.51 3.36
N GLN A 93 1.22 2.44 3.91
CA GLN A 93 1.96 2.48 5.19
C GLN A 93 3.22 3.35 5.09
N LEU A 94 4.01 3.19 4.04
CA LEU A 94 5.21 3.99 3.82
C LEU A 94 4.88 5.48 3.77
N ILE A 95 3.89 5.88 2.95
CA ILE A 95 3.54 7.29 2.78
C ILE A 95 2.75 7.87 3.96
N THR A 96 2.31 7.05 4.92
CA THR A 96 1.76 7.54 6.19
C THR A 96 2.86 8.14 7.05
N GLN A 97 3.99 7.44 7.19
CA GLN A 97 5.14 7.91 7.96
C GLN A 97 6.41 7.15 7.54
N PRO A 98 7.16 7.63 6.55
CA PRO A 98 8.28 6.90 5.96
C PRO A 98 9.35 6.48 6.96
N GLN A 99 9.74 7.35 7.89
CA GLN A 99 10.79 7.06 8.88
C GLN A 99 10.35 6.01 9.92
N ALA A 100 9.06 5.89 10.19
CA ALA A 100 8.54 4.84 11.07
C ALA A 100 8.45 3.50 10.35
N TYR A 101 8.05 3.51 9.07
CA TYR A 101 7.89 2.29 8.28
C TYR A 101 9.22 1.70 7.80
N VAL A 102 10.17 2.56 7.43
CA VAL A 102 11.55 2.20 7.03
C VAL A 102 12.53 3.07 7.81
N PRO A 103 12.85 2.75 9.08
CA PRO A 103 13.80 3.52 9.86
C PRO A 103 15.16 3.60 9.16
N GLY A 104 15.65 4.82 8.94
CA GLY A 104 16.88 5.08 8.20
C GLY A 104 16.72 5.23 6.68
N THR A 105 15.48 5.33 6.19
CA THR A 105 15.24 5.72 4.79
C THR A 105 15.75 7.12 4.51
N TYR A 106 16.26 7.36 3.29
CA TYR A 106 16.65 8.69 2.83
C TYR A 106 15.46 9.54 2.37
N MET A 107 14.24 9.01 2.36
CA MET A 107 13.02 9.73 2.01
C MET A 107 12.66 10.74 3.12
N PRO A 108 12.84 12.07 2.92
CA PRO A 108 12.67 13.06 3.99
C PRO A 108 11.22 13.54 4.13
N TYR A 109 10.26 12.79 3.62
CA TYR A 109 8.84 13.12 3.64
C TYR A 109 8.24 12.90 5.03
N MET A 110 7.44 13.86 5.50
CA MET A 110 6.83 13.80 6.84
C MET A 110 5.62 12.88 6.91
N GLY A 111 5.01 12.58 5.78
CA GLY A 111 3.86 11.71 5.67
C GLY A 111 2.59 12.43 5.20
N LEU A 112 1.70 11.67 4.58
CA LEU A 112 0.40 12.11 4.08
C LEU A 112 -0.68 11.75 5.10
N ALA A 113 -1.23 12.76 5.79
CA ALA A 113 -2.14 12.54 6.92
C ALA A 113 -3.53 12.01 6.48
N SER A 114 -4.05 12.47 5.33
CA SER A 114 -5.36 12.08 4.82
C SER A 114 -5.36 10.63 4.33
N ALA A 115 -6.24 9.80 4.88
CA ALA A 115 -6.41 8.42 4.43
C ALA A 115 -6.94 8.33 3.00
N ASP A 116 -7.86 9.23 2.64
CA ASP A 116 -8.45 9.29 1.30
C ASP A 116 -7.39 9.68 0.26
N ASP A 117 -6.52 10.65 0.57
CA ASP A 117 -5.42 11.04 -0.31
C ASP A 117 -4.39 9.91 -0.48
N ARG A 118 -4.06 9.19 0.61
CA ARG A 118 -3.18 8.01 0.51
C ARG A 118 -3.77 6.95 -0.40
N GLN A 119 -5.05 6.66 -0.24
CA GLN A 119 -5.76 5.70 -1.10
C GLN A 119 -5.75 6.15 -2.56
N ALA A 120 -6.03 7.43 -2.82
CA ALA A 120 -6.05 8.00 -4.16
C ALA A 120 -4.67 7.92 -4.84
N VAL A 121 -3.59 8.28 -4.13
CA VAL A 121 -2.20 8.15 -4.64
C VAL A 121 -1.84 6.70 -4.93
N VAL A 122 -2.19 5.77 -4.05
CA VAL A 122 -1.91 4.34 -4.27
C VAL A 122 -2.64 3.83 -5.50
N CYS A 123 -3.90 4.20 -5.68
CA CYS A 123 -4.67 3.85 -6.87
C CYS A 123 -4.07 4.46 -8.15
N PHE A 124 -3.64 5.71 -8.09
CA PHE A 124 -2.93 6.35 -9.21
C PHE A 124 -1.65 5.58 -9.56
N LEU A 125 -0.84 5.21 -8.58
CA LEU A 125 0.43 4.49 -8.81
C LEU A 125 0.23 3.09 -9.39
N LYS A 126 -0.87 2.41 -9.10
CA LYS A 126 -1.21 1.10 -9.68
C LYS A 126 -1.33 1.13 -11.20
N GLU A 127 -1.72 2.26 -11.77
CA GLU A 127 -1.89 2.45 -13.22
C GLU A 127 -0.62 2.97 -13.94
N GLN A 128 0.45 3.25 -13.20
CA GLN A 128 1.70 3.77 -13.78
C GLN A 128 2.65 2.61 -14.16
N HIS A 129 2.67 2.20 -15.43
CA HIS A 129 3.46 1.07 -15.94
C HIS A 129 4.63 1.49 -16.83
#